data_5ea06134dc831a817cdd77ac7c580aa0
#
_entry.id   5ea06134dc831a817cdd77ac7c580aa0
#
_cell.length_a   1.000
_cell.length_b   1.000
_cell.length_c   1.000
_cell.angle_alpha   90.00
_cell.angle_beta   90.00
_cell.angle_gamma   90.00
#
_symmetry.space_group_name_H-M   'P 1'
#
loop_
_entity.id
_entity.type
_entity.pdbx_description
1 polymer ?
#
loop_
_entity_poly.entity_id
_entity_poly.type
_entity_poly.pdbx_seq_one_letter_code
_entity_poly.pdbx_strand_id
1 'polypeptide(L)'
;MPMRLSILIAEDSPVDRMLLSTIVAKQGHRVLTAADGQEAVELFQEERPQLVLMDALMPVMDGFEAARRIKQLAGDELVPIIFLTSLTEHEALVSCLEAGGDDFIAKPYNPIILEAKIQAMHRLRRLQATVLEQRDLIARRNQQLLDEHRAAKAIFDKVAHAGCLSAPTIRFRQSPQALFNGDLLL
;
A
#
# COMPACT_ATOMS: atom_id res chain seq x y z
N MET A 1 -19.94 11.73 -0.62
CA MET A 1 -19.20 12.70 -1.44
C MET A 1 -18.32 11.95 -2.41
N PRO A 2 -18.28 12.29 -3.69
CA PRO A 2 -17.31 11.70 -4.61
C PRO A 2 -15.89 12.02 -4.09
N MET A 3 -15.08 10.98 -3.89
CA MET A 3 -13.71 11.18 -3.38
C MET A 3 -12.82 11.70 -4.50
N ARG A 4 -12.19 12.84 -4.25
CA ARG A 4 -11.27 13.49 -5.18
C ARG A 4 -9.88 12.84 -5.03
N LEU A 5 -9.46 12.11 -6.07
CA LEU A 5 -8.11 11.55 -6.17
C LEU A 5 -7.17 12.54 -6.85
N SER A 6 -5.87 12.44 -6.55
CA SER A 6 -4.80 13.02 -7.36
C SER A 6 -4.31 11.94 -8.33
N ILE A 7 -4.46 12.17 -9.62
CA ILE A 7 -4.14 11.21 -10.68
C ILE A 7 -3.07 11.83 -11.58
N LEU A 8 -1.95 11.11 -11.75
CA LEU A 8 -0.90 11.45 -12.69
C LEU A 8 -1.20 10.79 -14.04
N ILE A 9 -1.15 11.57 -15.11
CA ILE A 9 -1.29 11.11 -16.49
C ILE A 9 0.05 11.34 -17.19
N ALA A 10 0.73 10.29 -17.57
CA ALA A 10 1.95 10.33 -18.38
C ALA A 10 1.60 9.85 -19.80
N GLU A 11 1.67 10.75 -20.76
CA GLU A 11 1.30 10.53 -22.15
C GLU A 11 2.05 11.53 -23.03
N ASP A 12 2.80 11.07 -24.03
CA ASP A 12 3.61 11.93 -24.89
C ASP A 12 2.78 12.72 -25.92
N SER A 13 1.68 12.14 -26.39
CA SER A 13 0.75 12.82 -27.30
C SER A 13 -0.02 13.95 -26.59
N PRO A 14 0.17 15.24 -26.97
CA PRO A 14 -0.55 16.35 -26.33
C PRO A 14 -2.07 16.22 -26.46
N VAL A 15 -2.54 15.63 -27.57
CA VAL A 15 -3.97 15.45 -27.85
C VAL A 15 -4.57 14.41 -26.90
N ASP A 16 -3.92 13.25 -26.79
CA ASP A 16 -4.36 12.16 -25.90
C ASP A 16 -4.26 12.56 -24.43
N ARG A 17 -3.17 13.24 -24.05
CA ARG A 17 -2.98 13.80 -22.72
C ARG A 17 -4.09 14.80 -22.34
N MET A 18 -4.49 15.68 -23.27
CA MET A 18 -5.60 16.62 -23.07
C MET A 18 -6.94 15.90 -22.95
N LEU A 19 -7.18 14.90 -23.81
CA LEU A 19 -8.40 14.09 -23.78
C LEU A 19 -8.55 13.36 -22.42
N LEU A 20 -7.52 12.65 -22.00
CA LEU A 20 -7.49 11.94 -20.71
C LEU A 20 -7.69 12.89 -19.54
N SER A 21 -6.97 14.03 -19.57
CA SER A 21 -7.10 15.06 -18.53
C SER A 21 -8.53 15.57 -18.42
N THR A 22 -9.19 15.77 -19.55
CA THR A 22 -10.58 16.22 -19.59
C THR A 22 -11.54 15.17 -19.02
N ILE A 23 -11.35 13.90 -19.37
CA ILE A 23 -12.17 12.79 -18.88
C ILE A 23 -12.02 12.67 -17.36
N VAL A 24 -10.79 12.63 -16.86
CA VAL A 24 -10.47 12.46 -15.44
C VAL A 24 -10.92 13.67 -14.61
N ALA A 25 -10.74 14.88 -15.11
CA ALA A 25 -11.18 16.10 -14.44
C ALA A 25 -12.72 16.19 -14.33
N LYS A 26 -13.47 15.74 -15.36
CA LYS A 26 -14.94 15.66 -15.31
C LYS A 26 -15.46 14.71 -14.25
N GLN A 27 -14.68 13.70 -13.88
CA GLN A 27 -14.99 12.77 -12.77
C GLN A 27 -14.71 13.38 -11.38
N GLY A 28 -14.21 14.62 -11.33
CA GLY A 28 -13.94 15.35 -10.08
C GLY A 28 -12.55 15.11 -9.48
N HIS A 29 -11.65 14.46 -10.21
CA HIS A 29 -10.29 14.18 -9.75
C HIS A 29 -9.33 15.36 -10.01
N ARG A 30 -8.25 15.46 -9.22
CA ARG A 30 -7.12 16.35 -9.51
C ARG A 30 -6.22 15.68 -10.53
N VAL A 31 -5.87 16.38 -11.58
CA VAL A 31 -5.02 15.87 -12.65
C VAL A 31 -3.65 16.50 -12.57
N LEU A 32 -2.61 15.66 -12.66
CA LEU A 32 -1.22 16.03 -12.91
C LEU A 32 -0.84 15.45 -14.26
N THR A 33 -0.04 16.13 -15.06
CA THR A 33 0.32 15.68 -16.40
C THR A 33 1.82 15.67 -16.58
N ALA A 34 2.33 14.64 -17.24
CA ALA A 34 3.70 14.48 -17.68
C ALA A 34 3.75 14.15 -19.17
N ALA A 35 4.76 14.63 -19.88
CA ALA A 35 4.95 14.40 -21.31
C ALA A 35 5.85 13.21 -21.64
N ASP A 36 6.53 12.67 -20.63
CA ASP A 36 7.38 11.48 -20.74
C ASP A 36 7.52 10.77 -19.38
N GLY A 37 8.20 9.63 -19.38
CA GLY A 37 8.40 8.83 -18.17
C GLY A 37 9.30 9.49 -17.13
N GLN A 38 10.25 10.30 -17.53
CA GLN A 38 11.15 10.98 -16.61
C GLN A 38 10.41 12.06 -15.82
N GLU A 39 9.64 12.91 -16.52
CA GLU A 39 8.77 13.91 -15.89
C GLU A 39 7.73 13.26 -14.98
N ALA A 40 7.20 12.09 -15.37
CA ALA A 40 6.26 11.32 -14.54
C ALA A 40 6.87 10.88 -13.22
N VAL A 41 8.13 10.39 -13.22
CA VAL A 41 8.83 9.99 -12.00
C VAL A 41 9.11 11.19 -11.10
N GLU A 42 9.54 12.32 -11.66
CA GLU A 42 9.79 13.55 -10.92
C GLU A 42 8.51 14.09 -10.25
N LEU A 43 7.42 14.19 -11.01
CA LEU A 43 6.12 14.60 -10.48
C LEU A 43 5.58 13.62 -9.42
N PHE A 44 5.86 12.33 -9.59
CA PHE A 44 5.49 11.35 -8.56
C PHE A 44 6.22 11.60 -7.25
N GLN A 45 7.51 11.93 -7.27
CA GLN A 45 8.29 12.23 -6.07
C GLN A 45 7.77 13.48 -5.34
N GLU A 46 7.43 14.52 -6.10
CA GLU A 46 7.00 15.81 -5.55
C GLU A 46 5.55 15.78 -5.03
N GLU A 47 4.64 15.24 -5.83
CA GLU A 47 3.19 15.39 -5.63
C GLU A 47 2.51 14.16 -5.02
N ARG A 48 3.17 13.00 -5.01
CA ARG A 48 2.67 11.73 -4.48
C ARG A 48 1.23 11.41 -4.93
N PRO A 49 0.98 11.31 -6.24
CA PRO A 49 -0.34 10.97 -6.76
C PRO A 49 -0.81 9.61 -6.28
N GLN A 50 -2.12 9.45 -6.22
CA GLN A 50 -2.76 8.26 -5.67
C GLN A 50 -3.05 7.18 -6.73
N LEU A 51 -2.94 7.52 -8.01
CA LEU A 51 -3.10 6.63 -9.16
C LEU A 51 -2.32 7.21 -10.33
N VAL A 52 -1.78 6.35 -11.17
CA VAL A 52 -1.04 6.73 -12.38
C VAL A 52 -1.70 6.10 -13.60
N LEU A 53 -1.97 6.92 -14.61
CA LEU A 53 -2.27 6.50 -15.97
C LEU A 53 -1.00 6.70 -16.79
N MET A 54 -0.44 5.64 -17.35
CA MET A 54 0.90 5.62 -17.94
C MET A 54 0.86 5.09 -19.36
N ASP A 55 1.21 5.90 -20.35
CA ASP A 55 1.46 5.35 -21.67
C ASP A 55 2.67 4.41 -21.63
N ALA A 56 2.53 3.28 -22.28
CA ALA A 56 3.59 2.27 -22.34
C ALA A 56 4.81 2.75 -23.15
N LEU A 57 4.57 3.49 -24.23
CA LEU A 57 5.61 3.89 -25.18
C LEU A 57 5.73 5.41 -25.24
N MET A 58 6.76 5.94 -24.59
CA MET A 58 7.06 7.37 -24.55
C MET A 58 8.54 7.62 -24.86
N PRO A 59 8.90 8.82 -25.36
CA PRO A 59 10.30 9.21 -25.55
C PRO A 59 11.01 9.43 -24.19
N VAL A 60 12.32 9.57 -24.22
CA VAL A 60 13.20 9.83 -23.08
C VAL A 60 13.23 8.65 -22.09
N MET A 61 12.12 8.29 -21.48
CA MET A 61 11.93 7.12 -20.63
C MET A 61 10.56 6.53 -20.96
N ASP A 62 10.55 5.23 -21.27
CA ASP A 62 9.30 4.52 -21.53
C ASP A 62 8.48 4.32 -20.26
N GLY A 63 7.18 4.01 -20.45
CA GLY A 63 6.27 3.83 -19.32
C GLY A 63 6.60 2.64 -18.44
N PHE A 64 7.22 1.60 -18.97
CA PHE A 64 7.58 0.41 -18.19
C PHE A 64 8.71 0.72 -17.21
N GLU A 65 9.74 1.44 -17.66
CA GLU A 65 10.83 1.89 -16.79
C GLU A 65 10.34 2.91 -15.75
N ALA A 66 9.51 3.86 -16.19
CA ALA A 66 8.89 4.83 -15.29
C ALA A 66 8.05 4.13 -14.19
N ALA A 67 7.26 3.12 -14.56
CA ALA A 67 6.45 2.34 -13.62
C ALA A 67 7.32 1.61 -12.58
N ARG A 68 8.41 0.96 -13.00
CA ARG A 68 9.34 0.31 -12.06
C ARG A 68 9.90 1.29 -11.05
N ARG A 69 10.34 2.48 -11.50
CA ARG A 69 10.87 3.53 -10.61
C ARG A 69 9.82 4.07 -9.67
N ILE A 70 8.61 4.32 -10.17
CA ILE A 70 7.49 4.77 -9.33
C ILE A 70 7.16 3.73 -8.26
N LYS A 71 7.10 2.44 -8.59
CA LYS A 71 6.87 1.36 -7.62
C LYS A 71 7.98 1.28 -6.56
N GLN A 72 9.23 1.44 -6.94
CA GLN A 72 10.35 1.52 -5.99
C GLN A 72 10.23 2.71 -5.05
N LEU A 73 9.87 3.89 -5.58
CA LEU A 73 9.68 5.11 -4.79
C LEU A 73 8.44 5.07 -3.89
N ALA A 74 7.41 4.34 -4.28
CA ALA A 74 6.19 4.13 -3.49
C ALA A 74 6.45 3.23 -2.26
N GLY A 75 7.40 2.30 -2.35
CA GLY A 75 7.71 1.35 -1.28
C GLY A 75 6.50 0.49 -0.92
N ASP A 76 6.08 0.52 0.35
CA ASP A 76 4.93 -0.25 0.85
C ASP A 76 3.57 0.39 0.50
N GLU A 77 3.57 1.63 0.00
CA GLU A 77 2.32 2.29 -0.41
C GLU A 77 1.84 1.73 -1.75
N LEU A 78 0.58 1.28 -1.80
CA LEU A 78 -0.03 0.90 -3.07
C LEU A 78 -0.38 2.14 -3.88
N VAL A 79 0.37 2.35 -4.95
CA VAL A 79 0.04 3.31 -6.00
C VAL A 79 -0.30 2.54 -7.26
N PRO A 80 -1.59 2.37 -7.59
CA PRO A 80 -1.99 1.66 -8.80
C PRO A 80 -1.50 2.38 -10.06
N ILE A 81 -0.97 1.60 -11.00
CA ILE A 81 -0.55 2.05 -12.33
C ILE A 81 -1.39 1.33 -13.37
N ILE A 82 -2.16 2.10 -14.15
CA ILE A 82 -2.93 1.61 -15.29
C ILE A 82 -2.18 2.01 -16.55
N PHE A 83 -1.71 1.01 -17.30
CA PHE A 83 -1.07 1.27 -18.58
C PHE A 83 -2.08 1.61 -19.68
N LEU A 84 -1.70 2.58 -20.50
CA LEU A 84 -2.42 2.97 -21.71
C LEU A 84 -1.58 2.48 -22.88
N THR A 85 -2.13 1.63 -23.73
CA THR A 85 -1.30 0.96 -24.73
C THR A 85 -2.02 0.72 -26.05
N SER A 86 -1.28 0.81 -27.15
CA SER A 86 -1.68 0.37 -28.48
C SER A 86 -1.18 -1.07 -28.80
N LEU A 87 -0.45 -1.70 -27.88
CA LEU A 87 0.03 -3.07 -28.03
C LEU A 87 -1.12 -4.06 -28.05
N THR A 88 -0.90 -5.22 -28.67
CA THR A 88 -1.87 -6.31 -28.63
C THR A 88 -2.09 -6.80 -27.19
N GLU A 89 -3.29 -7.31 -26.89
CA GLU A 89 -3.65 -7.71 -25.51
C GLU A 89 -2.63 -8.66 -24.88
N HIS A 90 -2.05 -9.58 -25.63
CA HIS A 90 -1.09 -10.56 -25.10
C HIS A 90 0.27 -9.95 -24.78
N GLU A 91 0.80 -9.09 -25.66
CA GLU A 91 2.10 -8.42 -25.45
C GLU A 91 2.01 -7.38 -24.34
N ALA A 92 0.90 -6.62 -24.32
CA ALA A 92 0.64 -5.64 -23.28
C ALA A 92 0.55 -6.27 -21.89
N LEU A 93 -0.17 -7.40 -21.77
CA LEU A 93 -0.37 -8.06 -20.49
C LEU A 93 0.94 -8.48 -19.82
N VAL A 94 1.81 -9.16 -20.57
CA VAL A 94 3.10 -9.63 -20.03
C VAL A 94 3.98 -8.47 -19.62
N SER A 95 4.20 -7.49 -20.51
CA SER A 95 5.06 -6.34 -20.26
C SER A 95 4.56 -5.45 -19.12
N CYS A 96 3.23 -5.25 -19.03
CA CYS A 96 2.62 -4.47 -17.94
C CYS A 96 2.81 -5.14 -16.58
N LEU A 97 2.59 -6.46 -16.50
CA LEU A 97 2.75 -7.21 -15.25
C LEU A 97 4.21 -7.23 -14.79
N GLU A 98 5.16 -7.46 -15.70
CA GLU A 98 6.60 -7.45 -15.40
C GLU A 98 7.11 -6.07 -14.94
N ALA A 99 6.52 -4.99 -15.44
CA ALA A 99 6.84 -3.64 -15.01
C ALA A 99 6.20 -3.24 -13.66
N GLY A 100 5.35 -4.09 -13.09
CA GLY A 100 4.63 -3.81 -11.85
C GLY A 100 3.34 -3.00 -12.06
N GLY A 101 2.80 -2.97 -13.28
CA GLY A 101 1.47 -2.42 -13.54
C GLY A 101 0.36 -3.26 -12.94
N ASP A 102 -0.71 -2.61 -12.56
CA ASP A 102 -1.85 -3.24 -11.90
C ASP A 102 -2.98 -3.53 -12.89
N ASP A 103 -3.03 -2.80 -14.01
CA ASP A 103 -4.03 -2.98 -15.07
C ASP A 103 -3.59 -2.30 -16.37
N PHE A 104 -4.35 -2.50 -17.46
CA PHE A 104 -4.11 -1.79 -18.72
C PHE A 104 -5.42 -1.43 -19.44
N ILE A 105 -5.36 -0.45 -20.34
CA ILE A 105 -6.45 0.00 -21.20
C ILE A 105 -5.90 0.15 -22.62
N ALA A 106 -6.54 -0.52 -23.56
CA ALA A 106 -6.21 -0.38 -24.97
C ALA A 106 -6.66 0.98 -25.54
N LYS A 107 -5.84 1.60 -26.37
CA LYS A 107 -6.20 2.74 -27.20
C LYS A 107 -7.07 2.26 -28.38
N PRO A 108 -8.16 2.96 -28.78
CA PRO A 108 -8.66 4.24 -28.23
C PRO A 108 -9.46 4.05 -26.95
N TYR A 109 -9.38 5.04 -26.04
CA TYR A 109 -9.97 4.96 -24.70
C TYR A 109 -11.49 5.03 -24.71
N ASN A 110 -12.12 4.09 -24.01
CA ASN A 110 -13.53 4.19 -23.66
C ASN A 110 -13.65 4.89 -22.29
N PRO A 111 -14.28 6.09 -22.19
CA PRO A 111 -14.39 6.83 -20.94
C PRO A 111 -15.07 6.05 -19.81
N ILE A 112 -16.05 5.20 -20.14
CA ILE A 112 -16.79 4.40 -19.17
C ILE A 112 -15.87 3.31 -18.58
N ILE A 113 -15.08 2.66 -19.44
CA ILE A 113 -14.11 1.65 -19.00
C ILE A 113 -13.01 2.28 -18.13
N LEU A 114 -12.49 3.44 -18.55
CA LEU A 114 -11.49 4.18 -17.80
C LEU A 114 -12.01 4.54 -16.41
N GLU A 115 -13.21 5.09 -16.31
CA GLU A 115 -13.85 5.41 -15.03
C GLU A 115 -14.02 4.18 -14.13
N ALA A 116 -14.53 3.09 -14.67
CA ALA A 116 -14.72 1.84 -13.93
C ALA A 116 -13.40 1.29 -13.37
N LYS A 117 -12.32 1.34 -14.16
CA LYS A 117 -10.99 0.91 -13.74
C LYS A 117 -10.39 1.82 -12.67
N ILE A 118 -10.48 3.14 -12.81
CA ILE A 118 -10.06 4.11 -11.78
C ILE A 118 -10.78 3.81 -10.46
N GLN A 119 -12.10 3.61 -10.50
CA GLN A 119 -12.88 3.29 -9.30
C GLN A 119 -12.49 1.94 -8.67
N ALA A 120 -12.20 0.94 -9.49
CA ALA A 120 -11.74 -0.37 -9.01
C ALA A 120 -10.39 -0.27 -8.30
N MET A 121 -9.42 0.42 -8.89
CA MET A 121 -8.10 0.65 -8.31
C MET A 121 -8.17 1.46 -7.02
N HIS A 122 -9.04 2.47 -6.98
CA HIS A 122 -9.28 3.22 -5.75
C HIS A 122 -9.82 2.34 -4.62
N ARG A 123 -10.78 1.44 -4.90
CA ARG A 123 -11.27 0.48 -3.89
C ARG A 123 -10.16 -0.43 -3.38
N LEU A 124 -9.33 -0.95 -4.28
CA LEU A 124 -8.20 -1.82 -3.93
C LEU A 124 -7.22 -1.09 -3.00
N ARG A 125 -6.84 0.14 -3.35
CA ARG A 125 -5.97 0.98 -2.53
C ARG A 125 -6.53 1.21 -1.12
N ARG A 126 -7.83 1.51 -1.00
CA ARG A 126 -8.48 1.68 0.30
C ARG A 126 -8.45 0.42 1.15
N LEU A 127 -8.75 -0.72 0.55
CA LEU A 127 -8.72 -2.00 1.27
C LEU A 127 -7.31 -2.30 1.80
N GLN A 128 -6.29 -2.08 1.00
CA GLN A 128 -4.92 -2.29 1.45
C GLN A 128 -4.53 -1.33 2.59
N ALA A 129 -4.87 -0.05 2.49
CA ALA A 129 -4.61 0.91 3.55
C ALA A 129 -5.26 0.46 4.88
N THR A 130 -6.52 -0.01 4.84
CA THR A 130 -7.20 -0.54 6.02
C THR A 130 -6.50 -1.77 6.60
N VAL A 131 -6.02 -2.69 5.75
CA VAL A 131 -5.28 -3.89 6.21
C VAL A 131 -3.98 -3.50 6.91
N LEU A 132 -3.24 -2.54 6.34
CA LEU A 132 -1.99 -2.04 6.95
C LEU A 132 -2.24 -1.38 8.29
N GLU A 133 -3.26 -0.52 8.40
CA GLU A 133 -3.66 0.10 9.66
C GLU A 133 -4.03 -0.94 10.75
N GLN A 134 -4.79 -1.96 10.37
CA GLN A 134 -5.15 -3.04 11.28
C GLN A 134 -3.94 -3.86 11.72
N ARG A 135 -3.03 -4.18 10.80
CA ARG A 135 -1.77 -4.86 11.10
C ARG A 135 -0.96 -4.10 12.14
N ASP A 136 -0.79 -2.79 11.93
CA ASP A 136 -0.01 -1.94 12.81
C ASP A 136 -0.67 -1.78 14.20
N LEU A 137 -1.99 -1.71 14.25
CA LEU A 137 -2.74 -1.71 15.50
C LEU A 137 -2.56 -3.01 16.28
N ILE A 138 -2.64 -4.16 15.60
CA ILE A 138 -2.42 -5.48 16.22
C ILE A 138 -0.98 -5.59 16.72
N ALA A 139 0.00 -5.16 15.93
CA ALA A 139 1.41 -5.18 16.35
C ALA A 139 1.66 -4.35 17.61
N ARG A 140 1.10 -3.14 17.69
CA ARG A 140 1.21 -2.27 18.89
C ARG A 140 0.54 -2.92 20.09
N ARG A 141 -0.63 -3.51 19.91
CA ARG A 141 -1.36 -4.17 21.00
C ARG A 141 -0.62 -5.39 21.54
N ASN A 142 -0.05 -6.19 20.64
CA ASN A 142 0.77 -7.34 21.03
C ASN A 142 2.03 -6.91 21.79
N GLN A 143 2.69 -5.84 21.36
CA GLN A 143 3.84 -5.30 22.08
C GLN A 143 3.46 -4.82 23.48
N GLN A 144 2.35 -4.10 23.60
CA GLN A 144 1.85 -3.65 24.92
C GLN A 144 1.56 -4.83 25.84
N LEU A 145 0.88 -5.86 25.36
CA LEU A 145 0.61 -7.08 26.14
C LEU A 145 1.89 -7.77 26.61
N LEU A 146 2.90 -7.86 25.74
CA LEU A 146 4.19 -8.42 26.11
C LEU A 146 4.89 -7.62 27.20
N ASP A 147 4.82 -6.30 27.13
CA ASP A 147 5.42 -5.42 28.15
C ASP A 147 4.66 -5.51 29.48
N GLU A 148 3.33 -5.57 29.47
CA GLU A 148 2.51 -5.83 30.66
C GLU A 148 2.84 -7.19 31.30
N HIS A 149 2.96 -8.25 30.50
CA HIS A 149 3.35 -9.57 30.98
C HIS A 149 4.76 -9.57 31.58
N ARG A 150 5.71 -8.87 30.96
CA ARG A 150 7.08 -8.74 31.51
C ARG A 150 7.08 -8.02 32.84
N ALA A 151 6.30 -6.92 32.94
CA ALA A 151 6.18 -6.17 34.20
C ALA A 151 5.54 -7.02 35.30
N ALA A 152 4.44 -7.72 34.99
CA ALA A 152 3.77 -8.61 35.93
C ALA A 152 4.70 -9.74 36.40
N LYS A 153 5.44 -10.37 35.46
CA LYS A 153 6.43 -11.39 35.82
C LYS A 153 7.53 -10.85 36.72
N ALA A 154 8.06 -9.66 36.45
CA ALA A 154 9.10 -9.04 37.27
C ALA A 154 8.61 -8.76 38.72
N ILE A 155 7.35 -8.35 38.87
CA ILE A 155 6.73 -8.16 40.18
C ILE A 155 6.57 -9.51 40.89
N PHE A 156 6.06 -10.53 40.19
CA PHE A 156 5.90 -11.88 40.75
C PHE A 156 7.23 -12.45 41.21
N ASP A 157 8.28 -12.37 40.37
CA ASP A 157 9.61 -12.85 40.68
C ASP A 157 10.19 -12.16 41.97
N LYS A 158 9.98 -10.84 42.08
CA LYS A 158 10.40 -10.11 43.29
C LYS A 158 9.66 -10.56 44.53
N VAL A 159 8.35 -10.79 44.45
CA VAL A 159 7.55 -11.28 45.59
C VAL A 159 7.94 -12.70 45.97
N ALA A 160 8.11 -13.58 44.97
CA ALA A 160 8.52 -14.97 45.19
C ALA A 160 9.91 -15.09 45.84
N HIS A 161 10.86 -14.25 45.43
CA HIS A 161 12.24 -14.24 46.00
C HIS A 161 12.36 -13.48 47.32
N ALA A 162 11.40 -12.60 47.64
CA ALA A 162 11.39 -11.86 48.91
C ALA A 162 11.01 -12.73 50.14
N GLY A 163 10.85 -14.05 49.97
CA GLY A 163 10.52 -14.97 51.04
C GLY A 163 9.04 -14.98 51.47
N CYS A 164 8.21 -14.17 50.86
CA CYS A 164 6.77 -14.14 51.16
C CYS A 164 6.02 -15.42 50.81
N LEU A 165 6.57 -16.20 49.87
CA LEU A 165 6.01 -17.49 49.41
C LEU A 165 6.76 -18.70 49.97
N SER A 166 7.73 -18.51 50.87
CA SER A 166 8.49 -19.60 51.46
C SER A 166 7.86 -20.19 52.75
N ALA A 167 6.60 -19.89 53.00
CA ALA A 167 5.85 -20.53 54.07
C ALA A 167 5.73 -22.03 53.78
N PRO A 168 5.91 -22.90 54.79
CA PRO A 168 5.96 -24.36 54.61
C PRO A 168 4.67 -24.97 54.02
N THR A 169 3.58 -24.18 53.98
CA THR A 169 2.28 -24.60 53.44
C THR A 169 2.03 -24.16 52.00
N ILE A 170 2.92 -23.35 51.36
CA ILE A 170 2.71 -22.83 50.00
C ILE A 170 3.73 -23.50 49.08
N ARG A 171 3.23 -24.24 48.09
CA ARG A 171 4.02 -24.79 46.99
C ARG A 171 3.64 -24.08 45.68
N PHE A 172 4.60 -23.61 44.91
CA PHE A 172 4.37 -23.08 43.60
C PHE A 172 5.07 -23.92 42.52
N ARG A 173 4.44 -24.01 41.36
CA ARG A 173 4.98 -24.70 40.21
C ARG A 173 5.18 -23.70 39.07
N GLN A 174 6.36 -23.64 38.51
CA GLN A 174 6.61 -22.89 37.28
C GLN A 174 6.28 -23.75 36.07
N SER A 175 5.49 -23.21 35.14
CA SER A 175 5.20 -23.80 33.84
C SER A 175 5.90 -23.01 32.72
N PRO A 176 6.82 -23.62 31.97
CA PRO A 176 7.52 -22.92 30.89
C PRO A 176 6.63 -22.60 29.69
N GLN A 177 5.39 -23.08 29.67
CA GLN A 177 4.43 -22.82 28.60
C GLN A 177 3.49 -21.65 28.87
N ALA A 178 3.48 -21.08 30.06
CA ALA A 178 2.67 -19.91 30.39
C ALA A 178 3.45 -18.63 30.11
N LEU A 179 2.77 -17.64 29.52
CA LEU A 179 3.31 -16.27 29.39
C LEU A 179 3.58 -15.63 30.74
N PHE A 180 2.83 -16.05 31.74
CA PHE A 180 3.02 -15.72 33.14
C PHE A 180 3.36 -17.01 33.92
N ASN A 181 4.59 -17.12 34.41
CA ASN A 181 5.15 -18.33 34.93
C ASN A 181 4.88 -18.46 36.44
N GLY A 182 3.74 -19.02 36.81
CA GLY A 182 3.43 -19.31 38.19
C GLY A 182 1.97 -19.66 38.45
N ASP A 183 1.70 -20.95 38.65
CA ASP A 183 0.45 -21.43 39.22
C ASP A 183 0.62 -21.65 40.74
N LEU A 184 -0.20 -20.99 41.53
CA LEU A 184 -0.21 -21.19 42.98
C LEU A 184 -1.06 -22.43 43.29
N LEU A 185 -0.41 -23.50 43.77
CA LEU A 185 -1.10 -24.66 44.30
C LEU A 185 -1.16 -24.54 45.82
N LEU A 186 -2.34 -24.49 46.36
CA LEU A 186 -2.62 -24.61 47.78
C LEU A 186 -2.67 -26.06 48.22
#